data_7b3fc1127e17834630022ac5683b44bb
#
_entry.id   7b3fc1127e17834630022ac5683b44bb
#
_cell.length_a   1.000
_cell.length_b   1.000
_cell.length_c   1.000
_cell.angle_alpha   90.00
_cell.angle_beta   90.00
_cell.angle_gamma   90.00
#
_symmetry.space_group_name_H-M   'P 1'
#
loop_
_entity.id
_entity.type
_entity.pdbx_description
1 polymer ?
#
loop_
_entity_poly.entity_id
_entity_poly.type
_entity_poly.pdbx_seq_one_letter_code
_entity_poly.pdbx_strand_id
1 'polypeptide(L)'
;MARTKIIDALKMDAYGTDVNIKGWVRTRRGSKQVVFIAMNDGSTINNIQIVADIDKLGEELLKPITTGACISVIGKLVQSQGQGQNVEIQAEEIELLGAADPNTYPLQKKGHSMEFLREIAHLRPRTNTFGAVFRIRHHMAIAIHQFFHDRGFFYFHTPIITASDCEGAGQMFQVTTMNLYNLKKDDQGSILYDDDFFGKQASLTVSGQLEGELAAMGLGAIYTFGPTFRAENSNTPRHLAEFWMIEPEVAFNEIKENMDLAEEFIKYCVQWALDNCRDDIQFLNDMFDKELISRLESVLKDDFVRLSYTEGIQILEDAVAKGHTFEFPVYWGADLASEHERYLVENHFKRPVILTDYPKDIKAFYMKQNDDNKTVRAMDVLFPKIGEIIGGSERESDYDKLMTRIKEMNVPMKDMWWYLDTRKFGTCPHAGFGLGFERLLLFVTGMSNIRDVIPFPRTPNNAEF
;
A
#
# COMPACT_ATOMS: atom_id res chain seq x y z
N MET A 1 29.88 -17.85 17.18
CA MET A 1 28.59 -17.60 17.86
C MET A 1 27.51 -17.26 16.84
N ALA A 2 26.27 -17.74 17.01
CA ALA A 2 25.13 -17.38 16.14
C ALA A 2 24.81 -15.88 16.29
N ARG A 3 24.32 -15.23 15.21
CA ARG A 3 23.90 -13.84 15.25
C ARG A 3 22.64 -13.66 16.08
N THR A 4 22.63 -12.69 16.99
CA THR A 4 21.45 -12.21 17.71
C THR A 4 20.92 -10.97 17.01
N LYS A 5 19.59 -10.89 16.73
CA LYS A 5 18.99 -9.68 16.21
C LYS A 5 18.92 -8.59 17.29
N ILE A 6 18.99 -7.33 16.88
CA ILE A 6 18.89 -6.21 17.84
C ILE A 6 17.55 -6.20 18.57
N ILE A 7 16.44 -6.48 17.90
CA ILE A 7 15.12 -6.57 18.53
C ILE A 7 15.07 -7.63 19.64
N ASP A 8 15.78 -8.73 19.47
CA ASP A 8 15.85 -9.80 20.46
C ASP A 8 16.77 -9.41 21.64
N ALA A 9 17.95 -8.84 21.32
CA ALA A 9 18.89 -8.38 22.33
C ALA A 9 18.28 -7.30 23.26
N LEU A 10 17.48 -6.37 22.71
CA LEU A 10 16.80 -5.33 23.48
C LEU A 10 15.74 -5.87 24.45
N LYS A 11 15.27 -7.09 24.26
CA LYS A 11 14.26 -7.77 25.13
C LYS A 11 14.92 -8.70 26.16
N MET A 12 16.23 -8.95 26.05
CA MET A 12 16.94 -9.83 26.97
C MET A 12 17.12 -9.15 28.34
N ASP A 13 16.94 -9.91 29.40
CA ASP A 13 17.18 -9.54 30.79
C ASP A 13 18.33 -10.31 31.45
N ALA A 14 18.92 -11.26 30.69
CA ALA A 14 20.04 -12.08 31.13
C ALA A 14 21.39 -11.35 30.96
N TYR A 15 21.68 -10.45 31.89
CA TYR A 15 22.95 -9.72 31.89
C TYR A 15 24.16 -10.64 32.03
N GLY A 16 25.27 -10.26 31.37
CA GLY A 16 26.47 -11.05 31.28
C GLY A 16 26.50 -12.09 30.15
N THR A 17 25.38 -12.22 29.40
CA THR A 17 25.30 -13.12 28.25
C THR A 17 26.16 -12.58 27.10
N ASP A 18 26.91 -13.48 26.46
CA ASP A 18 27.64 -13.18 25.24
C ASP A 18 26.69 -13.13 24.05
N VAL A 19 26.77 -12.04 23.28
CA VAL A 19 25.94 -11.80 22.10
C VAL A 19 26.83 -11.48 20.88
N ASN A 20 26.35 -11.85 19.69
CA ASN A 20 26.94 -11.48 18.41
C ASN A 20 25.94 -10.64 17.63
N ILE A 21 26.16 -9.34 17.56
CA ILE A 21 25.30 -8.39 16.86
C ILE A 21 25.99 -7.92 15.58
N LYS A 22 25.22 -7.87 14.47
CA LYS A 22 25.70 -7.32 13.19
C LYS A 22 24.73 -6.28 12.69
N GLY A 23 25.24 -5.15 12.19
CA GLY A 23 24.38 -4.07 11.69
C GLY A 23 25.17 -2.84 11.26
N TRP A 24 24.44 -1.75 11.05
CA TRP A 24 24.97 -0.49 10.56
C TRP A 24 25.04 0.56 11.66
N VAL A 25 26.15 1.27 11.66
CA VAL A 25 26.38 2.40 12.58
C VAL A 25 25.46 3.56 12.24
N ARG A 26 24.65 3.97 13.20
CA ARG A 26 23.76 5.14 13.12
C ARG A 26 24.45 6.40 13.59
N THR A 27 25.11 6.31 14.74
CA THR A 27 25.91 7.39 15.29
C THR A 27 27.12 6.84 16.02
N ARG A 28 28.19 7.63 16.02
CA ARG A 28 29.40 7.39 16.80
C ARG A 28 29.72 8.65 17.62
N ARG A 29 29.96 8.47 18.88
CA ARG A 29 30.46 9.52 19.80
C ARG A 29 31.46 8.91 20.77
N GLY A 30 32.41 9.67 21.26
CA GLY A 30 33.38 9.09 22.16
C GLY A 30 34.22 10.12 22.89
N SER A 31 34.94 9.65 23.90
CA SER A 31 36.02 10.32 24.64
C SER A 31 37.35 9.71 24.23
N LYS A 32 38.41 10.08 24.96
CA LYS A 32 39.77 9.51 24.78
C LYS A 32 39.86 8.03 25.24
N GLN A 33 38.92 7.53 26.00
CA GLN A 33 38.96 6.18 26.58
C GLN A 33 37.88 5.25 26.04
N VAL A 34 36.70 5.77 25.69
CA VAL A 34 35.53 4.97 25.31
C VAL A 34 34.82 5.56 24.10
N VAL A 35 34.47 4.71 23.14
CA VAL A 35 33.61 5.04 22.00
C VAL A 35 32.23 4.40 22.19
N PHE A 36 31.19 5.21 22.06
CA PHE A 36 29.80 4.78 22.04
C PHE A 36 29.30 4.73 20.60
N ILE A 37 28.80 3.58 20.17
CA ILE A 37 28.30 3.36 18.82
C ILE A 37 26.83 2.97 18.94
N ALA A 38 25.93 3.77 18.36
CA ALA A 38 24.53 3.37 18.19
C ALA A 38 24.43 2.57 16.90
N MET A 39 23.94 1.34 17.01
CA MET A 39 23.87 0.39 15.90
C MET A 39 22.43 -0.10 15.68
N ASN A 40 22.08 -0.31 14.41
CA ASN A 40 20.77 -0.84 14.01
C ASN A 40 20.95 -1.91 12.92
N ASP A 41 20.15 -2.97 12.97
CA ASP A 41 20.15 -4.06 11.98
C ASP A 41 18.88 -4.13 11.14
N GLY A 42 17.99 -3.14 11.27
CA GLY A 42 16.71 -3.07 10.58
C GLY A 42 15.56 -3.82 11.25
N SER A 43 15.83 -4.69 12.24
CA SER A 43 14.80 -5.50 12.92
C SER A 43 13.86 -4.69 13.81
N THR A 44 14.25 -3.49 14.20
CA THR A 44 13.46 -2.56 15.06
C THR A 44 13.83 -1.13 14.74
N ILE A 45 12.98 -0.18 15.15
CA ILE A 45 13.30 1.25 15.07
C ILE A 45 14.35 1.66 16.10
N ASN A 46 14.43 0.92 17.20
CA ASN A 46 15.33 1.21 18.30
C ASN A 46 16.77 0.76 17.99
N ASN A 47 17.74 1.57 18.41
CA ASN A 47 19.15 1.22 18.28
C ASN A 47 19.64 0.52 19.54
N ILE A 48 20.68 -0.32 19.41
CA ILE A 48 21.43 -0.80 20.55
C ILE A 48 22.73 -0.01 20.69
N GLN A 49 23.12 0.34 21.91
CA GLN A 49 24.39 0.98 22.18
C GLN A 49 25.48 -0.04 22.35
N ILE A 50 26.57 0.16 21.64
CA ILE A 50 27.83 -0.57 21.81
C ILE A 50 28.79 0.34 22.56
N VAL A 51 29.40 -0.17 23.62
CA VAL A 51 30.44 0.48 24.42
C VAL A 51 31.77 -0.17 24.06
N ALA A 52 32.63 0.56 23.40
CA ALA A 52 33.93 0.09 22.92
C ALA A 52 35.06 0.78 23.70
N ASP A 53 35.82 0.03 24.46
CA ASP A 53 36.99 0.48 25.22
C ASP A 53 38.17 0.58 24.26
N ILE A 54 38.75 1.78 24.14
CA ILE A 54 39.89 2.07 23.21
C ILE A 54 41.16 1.34 23.64
N ASP A 55 41.41 1.22 24.94
CA ASP A 55 42.63 0.56 25.44
C ASP A 55 42.60 -0.95 25.16
N LYS A 56 41.40 -1.54 25.08
CA LYS A 56 41.20 -2.97 24.77
C LYS A 56 41.18 -3.28 23.28
N LEU A 57 40.48 -2.48 22.49
CA LEU A 57 40.21 -2.75 21.08
C LEU A 57 41.20 -2.08 20.12
N GLY A 58 41.89 -1.04 20.58
CA GLY A 58 42.79 -0.25 19.77
C GLY A 58 42.16 0.86 18.95
N GLU A 59 42.76 2.02 18.90
CA GLU A 59 42.27 3.20 18.19
C GLU A 59 42.19 2.96 16.67
N GLU A 60 43.19 2.27 16.10
CA GLU A 60 43.24 2.00 14.65
C GLU A 60 42.07 1.17 14.15
N LEU A 61 41.57 0.22 14.96
CA LEU A 61 40.37 -0.57 14.63
C LEU A 61 39.09 0.29 14.66
N LEU A 62 39.01 1.21 15.62
CA LEU A 62 37.80 2.00 15.85
C LEU A 62 37.71 3.22 14.92
N LYS A 63 38.85 3.73 14.41
CA LYS A 63 38.91 4.94 13.58
C LYS A 63 38.06 4.86 12.30
N PRO A 64 38.04 3.75 11.50
CA PRO A 64 37.25 3.64 10.30
C PRO A 64 35.74 3.33 10.54
N ILE A 65 35.33 3.13 11.80
CA ILE A 65 33.97 2.90 12.16
C ILE A 65 33.22 4.23 12.21
N THR A 66 32.65 4.62 11.07
CA THR A 66 31.93 5.89 10.88
C THR A 66 30.42 5.63 10.68
N THR A 67 29.63 6.70 10.67
CA THR A 67 28.20 6.60 10.34
C THR A 67 28.00 5.91 8.99
N GLY A 68 27.14 4.89 8.94
CA GLY A 68 26.87 4.09 7.75
C GLY A 68 27.77 2.85 7.60
N ALA A 69 28.87 2.74 8.34
CA ALA A 69 29.70 1.53 8.34
C ALA A 69 28.91 0.32 8.84
N CYS A 70 29.21 -0.84 8.30
CA CYS A 70 28.67 -2.13 8.74
C CYS A 70 29.69 -2.84 9.62
N ILE A 71 29.29 -3.26 10.82
CA ILE A 71 30.17 -3.93 11.79
C ILE A 71 29.53 -5.18 12.38
N SER A 72 30.40 -6.10 12.83
CA SER A 72 30.05 -7.23 13.68
C SER A 72 30.65 -6.99 15.07
N VAL A 73 29.87 -7.19 16.11
CA VAL A 73 30.28 -6.98 17.50
C VAL A 73 30.00 -8.23 18.30
N ILE A 74 31.02 -8.77 18.96
CA ILE A 74 30.89 -9.79 19.99
C ILE A 74 31.17 -9.11 21.32
N GLY A 75 30.32 -9.35 22.31
CA GLY A 75 30.47 -8.73 23.63
C GLY A 75 29.36 -9.14 24.60
N LYS A 76 29.45 -8.61 25.79
CA LYS A 76 28.51 -8.92 26.87
C LYS A 76 27.36 -7.94 26.90
N LEU A 77 26.15 -8.49 26.94
CA LEU A 77 24.94 -7.72 27.22
C LEU A 77 24.95 -7.30 28.68
N VAL A 78 24.84 -6.01 28.94
CA VAL A 78 24.81 -5.46 30.30
C VAL A 78 23.65 -4.49 30.47
N GLN A 79 23.28 -4.23 31.73
CA GLN A 79 22.33 -3.18 32.03
C GLN A 79 22.94 -1.83 31.65
N SER A 80 22.21 -1.03 30.88
CA SER A 80 22.68 0.29 30.47
C SER A 80 22.70 1.26 31.65
N GLN A 81 23.76 2.06 31.73
CA GLN A 81 23.85 3.19 32.65
C GLN A 81 23.30 4.50 32.04
N GLY A 82 22.98 4.49 30.74
CA GLY A 82 22.45 5.63 30.00
C GLY A 82 20.93 5.78 30.15
N GLN A 83 20.45 7.02 30.04
CA GLN A 83 19.00 7.28 29.99
C GLN A 83 18.43 6.86 28.63
N GLY A 84 17.22 6.29 28.65
CA GLY A 84 16.45 5.96 27.44
C GLY A 84 16.76 4.60 26.80
N GLN A 85 17.57 3.75 27.45
CA GLN A 85 17.83 2.38 27.02
C GLN A 85 18.02 1.45 28.23
N ASN A 86 17.53 0.21 28.15
CA ASN A 86 17.60 -0.75 29.26
C ASN A 86 18.92 -1.55 29.23
N VAL A 87 19.43 -1.82 28.03
CA VAL A 87 20.61 -2.66 27.79
C VAL A 87 21.61 -1.99 26.86
N GLU A 88 22.86 -2.36 27.00
CA GLU A 88 23.94 -2.02 26.08
C GLU A 88 24.92 -3.20 25.97
N ILE A 89 25.81 -3.17 24.97
CA ILE A 89 26.79 -4.23 24.76
C ILE A 89 28.17 -3.67 25.06
N GLN A 90 28.85 -4.28 26.01
CA GLN A 90 30.31 -4.07 26.22
C GLN A 90 31.04 -4.91 25.20
N ALA A 91 31.64 -4.25 24.20
CA ALA A 91 32.33 -4.90 23.11
C ALA A 91 33.63 -5.58 23.60
N GLU A 92 33.78 -6.85 23.23
CA GLU A 92 35.03 -7.61 23.41
C GLU A 92 35.78 -7.73 22.10
N GLU A 93 35.05 -7.88 20.98
CA GLU A 93 35.58 -7.93 19.62
C GLU A 93 34.71 -7.11 18.68
N ILE A 94 35.33 -6.38 17.77
CA ILE A 94 34.65 -5.66 16.68
C ILE A 94 35.38 -5.99 15.37
N GLU A 95 34.56 -6.37 14.37
CA GLU A 95 34.99 -6.57 12.99
C GLU A 95 34.33 -5.53 12.10
N LEU A 96 35.12 -4.81 11.29
CA LEU A 96 34.61 -3.93 10.25
C LEU A 96 34.27 -4.76 9.01
N LEU A 97 32.97 -4.96 8.76
CA LEU A 97 32.47 -5.72 7.60
C LEU A 97 32.44 -4.87 6.33
N GLY A 98 32.17 -3.56 6.47
CA GLY A 98 32.12 -2.63 5.36
C GLY A 98 32.26 -1.19 5.83
N ALA A 99 33.27 -0.48 5.33
CA ALA A 99 33.48 0.91 5.63
C ALA A 99 32.47 1.83 4.92
N ALA A 100 32.22 3.01 5.48
CA ALA A 100 31.52 4.10 4.82
C ALA A 100 32.37 5.36 4.90
N ASP A 101 32.68 5.95 3.74
CA ASP A 101 33.43 7.21 3.71
C ASP A 101 32.54 8.36 4.25
N PRO A 102 32.93 9.00 5.36
CA PRO A 102 32.13 10.04 5.98
C PRO A 102 31.95 11.28 5.09
N ASN A 103 32.79 11.47 4.05
CA ASN A 103 32.71 12.62 3.16
C ASN A 103 31.66 12.41 2.04
N THR A 104 31.42 11.18 1.67
CA THR A 104 30.53 10.83 0.53
C THR A 104 29.23 10.14 0.96
N TYR A 105 29.16 9.56 2.16
CA TYR A 105 27.95 8.91 2.66
C TYR A 105 26.78 9.91 2.80
N PRO A 106 25.67 9.76 2.06
CA PRO A 106 24.65 10.81 1.95
C PRO A 106 23.78 10.94 3.21
N LEU A 107 23.60 9.85 3.98
CA LEU A 107 22.75 9.83 5.18
C LEU A 107 23.52 10.24 6.44
N GLN A 108 23.95 11.50 6.45
CA GLN A 108 24.65 12.09 7.60
C GLN A 108 23.68 12.35 8.77
N LYS A 109 24.23 12.64 9.96
CA LYS A 109 23.47 12.98 11.17
C LYS A 109 22.83 14.38 11.04
N LYS A 110 21.87 14.52 10.14
CA LYS A 110 21.06 15.74 9.93
C LYS A 110 19.69 15.34 9.43
N GLY A 111 18.73 16.25 9.48
CA GLY A 111 17.43 16.06 8.82
C GLY A 111 17.60 16.00 7.30
N HIS A 112 16.86 15.08 6.65
CA HIS A 112 16.81 14.95 5.20
C HIS A 112 15.37 15.19 4.75
N SER A 113 15.19 15.93 3.66
CA SER A 113 13.86 16.10 3.09
C SER A 113 13.37 14.81 2.44
N MET A 114 12.06 14.65 2.32
CA MET A 114 11.48 13.46 1.67
C MET A 114 11.83 13.42 0.19
N GLU A 115 11.96 14.58 -0.46
CA GLU A 115 12.39 14.72 -1.87
C GLU A 115 13.79 14.11 -2.05
N PHE A 116 14.75 14.54 -1.24
CA PHE A 116 16.10 13.98 -1.28
C PHE A 116 16.13 12.48 -1.03
N LEU A 117 15.34 11.99 -0.07
CA LEU A 117 15.26 10.54 0.20
C LEU A 117 14.63 9.74 -0.94
N ARG A 118 13.81 10.36 -1.80
CA ARG A 118 13.32 9.74 -3.05
C ARG A 118 14.42 9.65 -4.11
N GLU A 119 15.30 10.65 -4.21
CA GLU A 119 16.44 10.63 -5.13
C GLU A 119 17.45 9.51 -4.79
N ILE A 120 17.57 9.18 -3.51
CA ILE A 120 18.44 8.09 -3.03
C ILE A 120 17.63 6.91 -2.50
N ALA A 121 16.57 6.51 -3.20
CA ALA A 121 15.62 5.50 -2.74
C ALA A 121 16.29 4.17 -2.35
N HIS A 122 17.40 3.80 -2.98
CA HIS A 122 18.20 2.60 -2.66
C HIS A 122 18.86 2.65 -1.26
N LEU A 123 19.05 3.83 -0.68
CA LEU A 123 19.63 4.00 0.67
C LEU A 123 18.58 4.37 1.73
N ARG A 124 17.41 4.89 1.33
CA ARG A 124 16.39 5.36 2.28
C ARG A 124 15.88 4.31 3.28
N PRO A 125 15.92 2.98 3.02
CA PRO A 125 15.60 1.98 4.05
C PRO A 125 16.51 2.03 5.29
N ARG A 126 17.69 2.65 5.18
CA ARG A 126 18.60 2.85 6.32
C ARG A 126 18.16 3.99 7.24
N THR A 127 17.15 4.78 6.89
CA THR A 127 16.59 5.83 7.76
C THR A 127 15.55 5.26 8.73
N ASN A 128 15.33 5.93 9.85
CA ASN A 128 14.28 5.52 10.78
C ASN A 128 12.90 5.58 10.14
N THR A 129 12.62 6.65 9.40
CA THR A 129 11.32 6.85 8.70
C THR A 129 11.00 5.69 7.77
N PHE A 130 11.90 5.38 6.83
CA PHE A 130 11.62 4.31 5.86
C PHE A 130 11.80 2.91 6.45
N GLY A 131 12.64 2.76 7.47
CA GLY A 131 12.67 1.53 8.27
C GLY A 131 11.31 1.24 8.91
N ALA A 132 10.69 2.24 9.54
CA ALA A 132 9.35 2.14 10.13
C ALA A 132 8.28 1.83 9.07
N VAL A 133 8.21 2.62 8.00
CA VAL A 133 7.24 2.44 6.92
C VAL A 133 7.33 1.04 6.31
N PHE A 134 8.54 0.52 6.04
CA PHE A 134 8.68 -0.79 5.39
C PHE A 134 8.44 -1.97 6.34
N ARG A 135 8.69 -1.83 7.65
CA ARG A 135 8.25 -2.83 8.63
C ARG A 135 6.72 -2.86 8.73
N ILE A 136 6.06 -1.69 8.77
CA ILE A 136 4.60 -1.61 8.72
C ILE A 136 4.07 -2.23 7.41
N ARG A 137 4.67 -1.91 6.25
CA ARG A 137 4.29 -2.51 4.96
C ARG A 137 4.37 -4.04 5.00
N HIS A 138 5.45 -4.59 5.57
CA HIS A 138 5.60 -6.03 5.74
C HIS A 138 4.47 -6.62 6.60
N HIS A 139 4.22 -6.02 7.77
CA HIS A 139 3.18 -6.50 8.69
C HIS A 139 1.78 -6.41 8.07
N MET A 140 1.49 -5.35 7.31
CA MET A 140 0.22 -5.22 6.60
C MET A 140 0.03 -6.29 5.54
N ALA A 141 1.07 -6.64 4.77
CA ALA A 141 0.98 -7.72 3.79
C ALA A 141 0.66 -9.08 4.48
N ILE A 142 1.28 -9.37 5.62
CA ILE A 142 0.97 -10.58 6.41
C ILE A 142 -0.45 -10.54 6.95
N ALA A 143 -0.88 -9.39 7.50
CA ALA A 143 -2.24 -9.21 8.02
C ALA A 143 -3.32 -9.49 6.95
N ILE A 144 -3.11 -8.99 5.73
CA ILE A 144 -4.01 -9.21 4.60
C ILE A 144 -4.15 -10.70 4.29
N HIS A 145 -3.02 -11.40 4.12
CA HIS A 145 -3.05 -12.84 3.86
C HIS A 145 -3.70 -13.61 5.01
N GLN A 146 -3.41 -13.26 6.27
CA GLN A 146 -3.98 -13.91 7.43
C GLN A 146 -5.50 -13.70 7.52
N PHE A 147 -5.97 -12.46 7.29
CA PHE A 147 -7.40 -12.14 7.30
C PHE A 147 -8.21 -13.03 6.36
N PHE A 148 -7.77 -13.12 5.11
CA PHE A 148 -8.48 -13.91 4.09
C PHE A 148 -8.31 -15.41 4.30
N HIS A 149 -7.11 -15.86 4.70
CA HIS A 149 -6.85 -17.27 5.00
C HIS A 149 -7.77 -17.81 6.11
N ASP A 150 -7.90 -17.08 7.21
CA ASP A 150 -8.71 -17.48 8.37
C ASP A 150 -10.21 -17.56 8.05
N ARG A 151 -10.65 -16.89 6.97
CA ARG A 151 -12.03 -16.90 6.48
C ARG A 151 -12.26 -17.87 5.32
N GLY A 152 -11.27 -18.69 5.00
CA GLY A 152 -11.37 -19.72 3.96
C GLY A 152 -11.31 -19.22 2.52
N PHE A 153 -10.82 -17.99 2.31
CA PHE A 153 -10.58 -17.46 0.98
C PHE A 153 -9.34 -18.11 0.35
N PHE A 154 -9.40 -18.34 -0.95
CA PHE A 154 -8.24 -18.77 -1.72
C PHE A 154 -7.46 -17.55 -2.25
N TYR A 155 -6.15 -17.50 -2.02
CA TYR A 155 -5.28 -16.59 -2.73
C TYR A 155 -5.17 -17.03 -4.18
N PHE A 156 -5.62 -16.18 -5.10
CA PHE A 156 -5.69 -16.50 -6.52
C PHE A 156 -4.80 -15.57 -7.34
N HIS A 157 -3.87 -16.15 -8.10
CA HIS A 157 -2.99 -15.41 -8.99
C HIS A 157 -3.70 -15.13 -10.32
N THR A 158 -3.90 -13.85 -10.63
CA THR A 158 -4.40 -13.39 -11.93
C THR A 158 -3.25 -12.92 -12.82
N PRO A 159 -3.37 -13.01 -14.15
CA PRO A 159 -2.31 -12.62 -15.06
C PRO A 159 -1.93 -11.14 -14.93
N ILE A 160 -0.63 -10.85 -14.90
CA ILE A 160 -0.11 -9.49 -14.95
C ILE A 160 -0.12 -8.95 -16.39
N ILE A 161 0.07 -9.84 -17.38
CA ILE A 161 -0.01 -9.51 -18.80
C ILE A 161 -1.39 -9.97 -19.30
N THR A 162 -2.15 -9.05 -19.86
CA THR A 162 -3.52 -9.30 -20.32
C THR A 162 -3.77 -8.66 -21.69
N ALA A 163 -4.72 -9.22 -22.43
CA ALA A 163 -5.28 -8.60 -23.65
C ALA A 163 -6.61 -7.87 -23.35
N SER A 164 -7.10 -7.90 -22.12
CA SER A 164 -8.38 -7.33 -21.73
C SER A 164 -8.20 -6.06 -20.90
N ASP A 165 -9.02 -5.04 -21.16
CA ASP A 165 -9.12 -3.84 -20.33
C ASP A 165 -10.33 -3.97 -19.40
N CYS A 166 -10.07 -4.20 -18.12
CA CYS A 166 -11.11 -4.36 -17.09
C CYS A 166 -11.91 -3.07 -16.85
N GLU A 167 -11.28 -1.93 -16.93
CA GLU A 167 -11.91 -0.64 -16.62
C GLU A 167 -12.47 0.06 -17.85
N GLY A 168 -12.09 -0.39 -19.06
CA GLY A 168 -12.61 0.12 -20.34
C GLY A 168 -12.20 1.54 -20.71
N ALA A 169 -11.34 2.17 -19.92
CA ALA A 169 -10.89 3.55 -20.08
C ALA A 169 -9.39 3.73 -19.77
N GLY A 170 -8.71 2.62 -19.46
CA GLY A 170 -7.37 2.67 -18.90
C GLY A 170 -6.31 2.98 -19.95
N GLN A 171 -5.46 3.96 -19.67
CA GLN A 171 -4.17 4.04 -20.35
C GLN A 171 -3.30 2.91 -19.81
N MET A 172 -3.21 1.81 -20.59
CA MET A 172 -2.44 0.63 -20.22
C MET A 172 -1.01 0.72 -20.77
N PHE A 173 -0.05 0.24 -19.99
CA PHE A 173 1.30 0.02 -20.51
C PHE A 173 1.30 -1.16 -21.47
N GLN A 174 1.71 -0.94 -22.70
CA GLN A 174 1.79 -1.99 -23.71
C GLN A 174 3.00 -2.89 -23.47
N VAL A 175 2.80 -4.22 -23.62
CA VAL A 175 3.85 -5.24 -23.57
C VAL A 175 4.05 -5.79 -24.98
N THR A 176 5.25 -5.66 -25.52
CA THR A 176 5.58 -6.13 -26.86
C THR A 176 7.04 -6.56 -26.99
N THR A 177 7.30 -7.54 -27.84
CA THR A 177 8.65 -7.95 -28.25
C THR A 177 9.01 -7.44 -29.65
N MET A 178 8.10 -6.71 -30.31
CA MET A 178 8.33 -6.14 -31.62
C MET A 178 9.38 -5.03 -31.59
N ASN A 179 10.11 -4.91 -32.69
CA ASN A 179 11.01 -3.78 -32.90
C ASN A 179 10.20 -2.50 -33.14
N LEU A 180 10.17 -1.57 -32.19
CA LEU A 180 9.41 -0.32 -32.27
C LEU A 180 9.86 0.61 -33.43
N TYR A 181 11.07 0.44 -33.95
CA TYR A 181 11.56 1.20 -35.10
C TYR A 181 11.07 0.66 -36.46
N ASN A 182 10.49 -0.56 -36.50
CA ASN A 182 10.05 -1.21 -37.72
C ASN A 182 8.76 -2.00 -37.49
N LEU A 183 7.69 -1.29 -37.12
CA LEU A 183 6.37 -1.88 -36.92
C LEU A 183 5.68 -2.15 -38.25
N LYS A 184 5.22 -3.38 -38.49
CA LYS A 184 4.34 -3.72 -39.59
C LYS A 184 2.95 -3.13 -39.35
N LYS A 185 2.37 -2.57 -40.43
CA LYS A 185 1.05 -1.96 -40.40
C LYS A 185 0.18 -2.51 -41.53
N ASP A 186 -1.12 -2.53 -41.31
CA ASP A 186 -2.11 -2.81 -42.33
C ASP A 186 -2.29 -1.60 -43.30
N ASP A 187 -3.15 -1.77 -44.29
CA ASP A 187 -3.48 -0.72 -45.28
C ASP A 187 -4.16 0.51 -44.68
N GLN A 188 -4.68 0.39 -43.43
CA GLN A 188 -5.33 1.47 -42.68
C GLN A 188 -4.36 2.17 -41.70
N GLY A 189 -3.13 1.67 -41.58
CA GLY A 189 -2.09 2.21 -40.70
C GLY A 189 -2.10 1.63 -39.29
N SER A 190 -2.96 0.63 -39.01
CA SER A 190 -3.01 -0.05 -37.71
C SER A 190 -1.87 -1.06 -37.58
N ILE A 191 -1.32 -1.19 -36.39
CA ILE A 191 -0.21 -2.12 -36.09
C ILE A 191 -0.72 -3.55 -36.20
N LEU A 192 0.03 -4.40 -36.94
CA LEU A 192 -0.21 -5.84 -37.01
C LEU A 192 0.53 -6.55 -35.87
N TYR A 193 -0.24 -7.18 -34.97
CA TYR A 193 0.29 -7.90 -33.81
C TYR A 193 0.49 -9.41 -34.04
N ASP A 194 0.19 -9.93 -35.27
CA ASP A 194 0.26 -11.38 -35.56
C ASP A 194 1.67 -11.95 -35.35
N ASP A 195 2.70 -11.11 -35.57
CA ASP A 195 4.11 -11.48 -35.38
C ASP A 195 4.62 -11.18 -33.95
N ASP A 196 3.83 -10.56 -33.09
CA ASP A 196 4.24 -10.31 -31.71
C ASP A 196 4.14 -11.59 -30.85
N PHE A 197 4.79 -11.62 -29.70
CA PHE A 197 4.91 -12.79 -28.84
C PHE A 197 3.57 -13.47 -28.55
N PHE A 198 2.52 -12.70 -28.28
CA PHE A 198 1.18 -13.21 -27.96
C PHE A 198 0.24 -13.31 -29.19
N GLY A 199 0.67 -12.92 -30.37
CA GLY A 199 -0.16 -12.86 -31.58
C GLY A 199 -1.32 -11.87 -31.49
N LYS A 200 -1.31 -10.97 -30.50
CA LYS A 200 -2.28 -9.90 -30.26
C LYS A 200 -1.68 -8.80 -29.40
N GLN A 201 -2.33 -7.66 -29.37
CA GLN A 201 -1.95 -6.60 -28.43
C GLN A 201 -2.08 -7.10 -26.99
N ALA A 202 -1.02 -6.93 -26.20
CA ALA A 202 -0.99 -7.26 -24.79
C ALA A 202 -0.52 -6.05 -23.97
N SER A 203 -0.96 -5.97 -22.74
CA SER A 203 -0.68 -4.86 -21.84
C SER A 203 -0.45 -5.35 -20.42
N LEU A 204 0.11 -4.50 -19.57
CA LEU A 204 0.12 -4.74 -18.12
C LEU A 204 -1.29 -4.48 -17.56
N THR A 205 -1.74 -5.35 -16.66
CA THR A 205 -3.09 -5.30 -16.10
C THR A 205 -3.35 -4.05 -15.23
N VAL A 206 -4.56 -3.55 -15.26
CA VAL A 206 -5.07 -2.49 -14.36
C VAL A 206 -5.82 -3.07 -13.15
N SER A 207 -6.21 -4.35 -13.19
CA SER A 207 -6.95 -5.06 -12.13
C SER A 207 -6.99 -6.56 -12.42
N GLY A 208 -7.03 -7.37 -11.37
CA GLY A 208 -7.26 -8.82 -11.47
C GLY A 208 -8.73 -9.22 -11.31
N GLN A 209 -9.66 -8.24 -11.29
CA GLN A 209 -11.07 -8.47 -10.95
C GLN A 209 -11.75 -9.46 -11.89
N LEU A 210 -11.63 -9.28 -13.21
CA LEU A 210 -12.41 -10.09 -14.16
C LEU A 210 -12.06 -11.57 -14.05
N GLU A 211 -10.77 -11.91 -13.98
CA GLU A 211 -10.30 -13.27 -13.78
C GLU A 211 -10.62 -13.78 -12.37
N GLY A 212 -10.60 -12.87 -11.37
CA GLY A 212 -11.02 -13.15 -10.00
C GLY A 212 -12.48 -13.59 -9.90
N GLU A 213 -13.38 -12.91 -10.61
CA GLU A 213 -14.80 -13.31 -10.67
C GLU A 213 -14.98 -14.73 -11.22
N LEU A 214 -14.19 -15.12 -12.25
CA LEU A 214 -14.23 -16.50 -12.80
C LEU A 214 -13.87 -17.52 -11.72
N ALA A 215 -12.82 -17.23 -10.97
CA ALA A 215 -12.36 -18.13 -9.91
C ALA A 215 -13.35 -18.20 -8.75
N ALA A 216 -13.95 -17.09 -8.35
CA ALA A 216 -14.96 -17.05 -7.30
C ALA A 216 -16.19 -17.92 -7.64
N MET A 217 -16.63 -17.93 -8.89
CA MET A 217 -17.75 -18.78 -9.36
C MET A 217 -17.42 -20.28 -9.37
N GLY A 218 -16.18 -20.68 -9.13
CA GLY A 218 -15.77 -22.08 -8.99
C GLY A 218 -15.28 -22.46 -7.60
N LEU A 219 -14.66 -21.50 -6.90
CA LEU A 219 -14.02 -21.70 -5.59
C LEU A 219 -14.81 -21.05 -4.42
N GLY A 220 -15.84 -20.26 -4.71
CA GLY A 220 -16.70 -19.60 -3.74
C GLY A 220 -16.18 -18.26 -3.28
N ALA A 221 -14.98 -18.20 -2.70
CA ALA A 221 -14.38 -16.96 -2.21
C ALA A 221 -12.89 -16.94 -2.52
N ILE A 222 -12.43 -15.91 -3.21
CA ILE A 222 -11.02 -15.72 -3.57
C ILE A 222 -10.58 -14.30 -3.23
N TYR A 223 -9.30 -14.06 -3.22
CA TYR A 223 -8.73 -12.72 -3.29
C TYR A 223 -7.46 -12.71 -4.13
N THR A 224 -7.24 -11.61 -4.83
CA THR A 224 -5.95 -11.30 -5.45
C THR A 224 -5.14 -10.42 -4.48
N PHE A 225 -3.85 -10.49 -4.55
CA PHE A 225 -2.94 -9.51 -3.96
C PHE A 225 -1.72 -9.41 -4.89
N GLY A 226 -1.78 -8.48 -5.81
CA GLY A 226 -0.83 -8.40 -6.90
C GLY A 226 -0.59 -6.99 -7.44
N PRO A 227 0.45 -6.82 -8.24
CA PRO A 227 0.77 -5.55 -8.88
C PRO A 227 -0.26 -5.21 -9.96
N THR A 228 -0.61 -3.92 -10.01
CA THR A 228 -1.44 -3.31 -11.04
C THR A 228 -0.76 -2.07 -11.59
N PHE A 229 -1.10 -1.69 -12.84
CA PHE A 229 -0.37 -0.70 -13.59
C PHE A 229 -1.34 0.27 -14.27
N ARG A 230 -1.08 1.57 -14.15
CA ARG A 230 -1.87 2.61 -14.82
C ARG A 230 -0.93 3.62 -15.46
N ALA A 231 -1.04 3.80 -16.79
CA ALA A 231 -0.19 4.71 -17.55
C ALA A 231 -0.74 6.15 -17.56
N GLU A 232 -1.50 6.53 -16.55
CA GLU A 232 -2.05 7.87 -16.41
C GLU A 232 -0.92 8.89 -16.18
N ASN A 233 -0.97 9.99 -16.91
CA ASN A 233 -0.03 11.09 -16.73
C ASN A 233 -0.46 11.97 -15.52
N SER A 234 -0.53 11.35 -14.34
CA SER A 234 -0.91 12.00 -13.09
C SER A 234 0.27 12.10 -12.15
N ASN A 235 0.61 13.31 -11.73
CA ASN A 235 1.75 13.59 -10.85
C ASN A 235 1.30 14.09 -9.46
N THR A 236 0.24 13.50 -8.91
CA THR A 236 -0.29 13.85 -7.59
C THR A 236 0.38 13.03 -6.47
N PRO A 237 0.24 13.43 -5.19
CA PRO A 237 0.68 12.63 -4.04
C PRO A 237 -0.04 11.29 -3.86
N ARG A 238 -1.07 10.98 -4.65
CA ARG A 238 -1.95 9.82 -4.51
C ARG A 238 -1.89 8.85 -5.69
N HIS A 239 -1.07 9.12 -6.73
CA HIS A 239 -0.98 8.30 -7.93
C HIS A 239 0.42 7.72 -8.13
N LEU A 240 0.44 6.46 -8.51
CA LEU A 240 1.61 5.70 -8.94
C LEU A 240 1.26 4.98 -10.25
N ALA A 241 2.25 4.78 -11.11
CA ALA A 241 2.10 3.99 -12.32
C ALA A 241 2.12 2.47 -12.06
N GLU A 242 2.74 2.06 -10.95
CA GLU A 242 2.76 0.69 -10.43
C GLU A 242 2.40 0.72 -8.93
N PHE A 243 1.43 -0.08 -8.53
CA PHE A 243 0.96 -0.22 -7.15
C PHE A 243 0.37 -1.61 -6.95
N TRP A 244 -0.02 -1.95 -5.72
CA TRP A 244 -0.59 -3.25 -5.42
C TRP A 244 -2.06 -3.14 -5.06
N MET A 245 -2.86 -4.08 -5.58
CA MET A 245 -4.29 -4.18 -5.27
C MET A 245 -4.58 -5.46 -4.49
N ILE A 246 -5.51 -5.35 -3.56
CA ILE A 246 -6.18 -6.48 -2.90
C ILE A 246 -7.61 -6.50 -3.40
N GLU A 247 -8.00 -7.59 -4.07
CA GLU A 247 -9.28 -7.67 -4.76
C GLU A 247 -9.97 -8.99 -4.40
N PRO A 248 -10.74 -9.05 -3.29
CA PRO A 248 -11.61 -10.17 -2.99
C PRO A 248 -12.81 -10.20 -3.93
N GLU A 249 -13.19 -11.42 -4.36
CA GLU A 249 -14.42 -11.70 -5.10
C GLU A 249 -15.11 -12.89 -4.42
N VAL A 250 -16.42 -12.73 -4.14
CA VAL A 250 -17.17 -13.68 -3.32
C VAL A 250 -18.49 -14.05 -4.00
N ALA A 251 -18.64 -15.33 -4.33
CA ALA A 251 -19.89 -15.88 -4.81
C ALA A 251 -20.96 -15.87 -3.70
N PHE A 252 -22.22 -15.64 -4.12
CA PHE A 252 -23.40 -15.59 -3.25
C PHE A 252 -23.49 -14.35 -2.33
N ASN A 253 -22.52 -13.42 -2.39
CA ASN A 253 -22.60 -12.15 -1.71
C ASN A 253 -23.34 -11.11 -2.57
N GLU A 254 -24.15 -10.30 -1.93
CA GLU A 254 -24.72 -9.07 -2.47
C GLU A 254 -23.97 -7.83 -1.91
N ILE A 255 -24.46 -6.64 -2.23
CA ILE A 255 -23.80 -5.39 -1.82
C ILE A 255 -23.66 -5.25 -0.30
N LYS A 256 -24.64 -5.75 0.47
CA LYS A 256 -24.61 -5.66 1.94
C LYS A 256 -23.45 -6.46 2.53
N GLU A 257 -23.33 -7.73 2.15
CA GLU A 257 -22.24 -8.60 2.62
C GLU A 257 -20.86 -8.08 2.17
N ASN A 258 -20.81 -7.46 0.99
CA ASN A 258 -19.59 -6.84 0.48
C ASN A 258 -19.15 -5.63 1.34
N MET A 259 -20.11 -4.78 1.76
CA MET A 259 -19.86 -3.68 2.68
C MET A 259 -19.37 -4.19 4.05
N ASP A 260 -20.01 -5.25 4.58
CA ASP A 260 -19.65 -5.84 5.87
C ASP A 260 -18.23 -6.41 5.83
N LEU A 261 -17.87 -7.12 4.76
CA LEU A 261 -16.52 -7.66 4.54
C LEU A 261 -15.46 -6.53 4.43
N ALA A 262 -15.74 -5.46 3.70
CA ALA A 262 -14.83 -4.34 3.54
C ALA A 262 -14.54 -3.64 4.88
N GLU A 263 -15.58 -3.40 5.67
CA GLU A 263 -15.45 -2.80 7.00
C GLU A 263 -14.63 -3.68 7.94
N GLU A 264 -14.96 -4.97 8.02
CA GLU A 264 -14.26 -5.94 8.86
C GLU A 264 -12.78 -6.05 8.46
N PHE A 265 -12.50 -6.10 7.16
CA PHE A 265 -11.16 -6.18 6.62
C PHE A 265 -10.29 -4.99 7.01
N ILE A 266 -10.79 -3.76 6.85
CA ILE A 266 -10.03 -2.58 7.23
C ILE A 266 -9.82 -2.51 8.74
N LYS A 267 -10.86 -2.76 9.55
CA LYS A 267 -10.75 -2.80 11.02
C LYS A 267 -9.69 -3.82 11.46
N TYR A 268 -9.68 -5.01 10.87
CA TYR A 268 -8.67 -6.03 11.15
C TYR A 268 -7.24 -5.53 10.84
N CYS A 269 -7.03 -4.92 9.67
CA CYS A 269 -5.72 -4.39 9.28
C CYS A 269 -5.25 -3.28 10.23
N VAL A 270 -6.13 -2.36 10.62
CA VAL A 270 -5.82 -1.28 11.56
C VAL A 270 -5.47 -1.84 12.94
N GLN A 271 -6.25 -2.79 13.46
CA GLN A 271 -5.96 -3.44 14.74
C GLN A 271 -4.62 -4.17 14.69
N TRP A 272 -4.36 -4.93 13.62
CA TRP A 272 -3.08 -5.62 13.43
C TRP A 272 -1.89 -4.65 13.46
N ALA A 273 -2.02 -3.49 12.83
CA ALA A 273 -0.97 -2.48 12.83
C ALA A 273 -0.68 -1.94 14.23
N LEU A 274 -1.72 -1.62 15.00
CA LEU A 274 -1.59 -1.13 16.38
C LEU A 274 -0.97 -2.17 17.31
N ASP A 275 -1.28 -3.45 17.10
CA ASP A 275 -0.78 -4.55 17.96
C ASP A 275 0.66 -4.94 17.61
N ASN A 276 1.03 -4.93 16.34
CA ASN A 276 2.30 -5.49 15.86
C ASN A 276 3.35 -4.46 15.46
N CYS A 277 2.97 -3.18 15.27
CA CYS A 277 3.87 -2.13 14.78
C CYS A 277 3.90 -0.90 15.71
N ARG A 278 3.61 -1.07 16.99
CA ARG A 278 3.37 0.04 17.92
C ARG A 278 4.52 1.05 17.96
N ASP A 279 5.77 0.60 18.06
CA ASP A 279 6.95 1.48 18.16
C ASP A 279 7.15 2.28 16.86
N ASP A 280 6.95 1.65 15.72
CA ASP A 280 7.05 2.29 14.41
C ASP A 280 5.92 3.31 14.20
N ILE A 281 4.68 2.96 14.57
CA ILE A 281 3.52 3.87 14.51
C ILE A 281 3.71 5.04 15.48
N GLN A 282 4.19 4.80 16.70
CA GLN A 282 4.48 5.86 17.66
C GLN A 282 5.52 6.84 17.11
N PHE A 283 6.59 6.34 16.49
CA PHE A 283 7.59 7.19 15.85
C PHE A 283 6.98 8.05 14.74
N LEU A 284 6.16 7.46 13.87
CA LEU A 284 5.51 8.19 12.79
C LEU A 284 4.50 9.21 13.31
N ASN A 285 3.75 8.85 14.37
CA ASN A 285 2.85 9.78 15.07
C ASN A 285 3.62 10.99 15.60
N ASP A 286 4.78 10.77 16.21
CA ASP A 286 5.57 11.84 16.82
C ASP A 286 6.29 12.73 15.80
N MET A 287 6.63 12.18 14.67
CA MET A 287 7.43 12.89 13.66
C MET A 287 6.63 13.51 12.53
N PHE A 288 5.51 12.91 12.12
CA PHE A 288 4.79 13.29 10.90
C PHE A 288 3.33 13.66 11.12
N ASP A 289 2.58 12.89 11.91
CA ASP A 289 1.15 13.09 12.08
C ASP A 289 0.72 12.85 13.53
N LYS A 290 0.64 13.91 14.31
CA LYS A 290 0.32 13.86 15.75
C LYS A 290 -1.05 13.24 16.09
N GLU A 291 -1.91 13.12 15.11
CA GLU A 291 -3.24 12.53 15.24
C GLU A 291 -3.32 11.08 14.72
N LEU A 292 -2.20 10.50 14.25
CA LEU A 292 -2.18 9.19 13.63
C LEU A 292 -2.83 8.13 14.52
N ILE A 293 -2.33 7.96 15.74
CA ILE A 293 -2.82 6.91 16.67
C ILE A 293 -4.29 7.12 17.01
N SER A 294 -4.68 8.34 17.37
CA SER A 294 -6.09 8.63 17.70
C SER A 294 -7.04 8.40 16.54
N ARG A 295 -6.59 8.68 15.30
CA ARG A 295 -7.35 8.42 14.07
C ARG A 295 -7.49 6.92 13.81
N LEU A 296 -6.41 6.12 13.99
CA LEU A 296 -6.46 4.67 13.85
C LEU A 296 -7.41 4.05 14.88
N GLU A 297 -7.32 4.46 16.15
CA GLU A 297 -8.21 4.01 17.21
C GLU A 297 -9.69 4.39 16.96
N SER A 298 -9.95 5.56 16.35
CA SER A 298 -11.30 6.00 16.03
C SER A 298 -12.01 5.10 15.00
N VAL A 299 -11.26 4.55 14.04
CA VAL A 299 -11.80 3.62 13.03
C VAL A 299 -12.29 2.31 13.65
N LEU A 300 -11.67 1.88 14.75
CA LEU A 300 -12.04 0.64 15.45
C LEU A 300 -13.27 0.79 16.34
N LYS A 301 -13.59 2.01 16.75
CA LYS A 301 -14.56 2.28 17.79
C LYS A 301 -16.01 2.18 17.32
N ASP A 302 -16.30 2.71 16.14
CA ASP A 302 -17.65 2.85 15.62
C ASP A 302 -17.81 2.10 14.29
N ASP A 303 -19.05 1.73 13.95
CA ASP A 303 -19.38 1.19 12.64
C ASP A 303 -19.26 2.28 11.57
N PHE A 304 -18.91 1.90 10.34
CA PHE A 304 -18.87 2.81 9.23
C PHE A 304 -20.28 3.27 8.85
N VAL A 305 -20.41 4.53 8.50
CA VAL A 305 -21.71 5.06 8.03
C VAL A 305 -22.05 4.44 6.70
N ARG A 306 -23.26 3.92 6.55
CA ARG A 306 -23.82 3.48 5.28
C ARG A 306 -24.67 4.60 4.71
N LEU A 307 -24.32 5.12 3.54
CA LEU A 307 -24.93 6.30 2.93
C LEU A 307 -25.13 6.05 1.44
N SER A 308 -26.30 6.41 0.90
CA SER A 308 -26.48 6.42 -0.54
C SER A 308 -25.81 7.65 -1.17
N TYR A 309 -25.39 7.55 -2.43
CA TYR A 309 -24.86 8.68 -3.19
C TYR A 309 -25.85 9.85 -3.22
N THR A 310 -27.13 9.58 -3.38
CA THR A 310 -28.18 10.63 -3.40
C THR A 310 -28.25 11.39 -2.09
N GLU A 311 -28.18 10.70 -0.93
CA GLU A 311 -28.11 11.35 0.38
C GLU A 311 -26.79 12.13 0.55
N GLY A 312 -25.67 11.55 0.06
CA GLY A 312 -24.37 12.22 0.08
C GLY A 312 -24.38 13.54 -0.69
N ILE A 313 -24.94 13.55 -1.90
CA ILE A 313 -25.12 14.78 -2.69
C ILE A 313 -25.99 15.80 -1.95
N GLN A 314 -27.10 15.37 -1.35
CA GLN A 314 -27.96 16.28 -0.59
C GLN A 314 -27.21 16.95 0.58
N ILE A 315 -26.39 16.20 1.30
CA ILE A 315 -25.54 16.74 2.38
C ILE A 315 -24.57 17.80 1.84
N LEU A 316 -23.95 17.53 0.69
CA LEU A 316 -23.02 18.47 0.06
C LEU A 316 -23.74 19.73 -0.46
N GLU A 317 -24.90 19.59 -1.09
CA GLU A 317 -25.74 20.70 -1.53
C GLU A 317 -26.20 21.57 -0.34
N ASP A 318 -26.59 20.94 0.76
CA ASP A 318 -26.94 21.64 2.01
C ASP A 318 -25.75 22.40 2.60
N ALA A 319 -24.54 21.86 2.48
CA ALA A 319 -23.32 22.55 2.90
C ALA A 319 -23.07 23.79 2.06
N VAL A 320 -23.23 23.70 0.73
CA VAL A 320 -23.11 24.84 -0.19
C VAL A 320 -24.16 25.91 0.15
N ALA A 321 -25.41 25.51 0.39
CA ALA A 321 -26.48 26.42 0.80
C ALA A 321 -26.19 27.15 2.12
N LYS A 322 -25.41 26.52 3.02
CA LYS A 322 -24.94 27.12 4.29
C LYS A 322 -23.65 27.93 4.15
N GLY A 323 -23.15 28.12 2.93
CA GLY A 323 -21.98 28.96 2.63
C GLY A 323 -20.65 28.25 2.56
N HIS A 324 -20.63 26.89 2.56
CA HIS A 324 -19.40 26.15 2.27
C HIS A 324 -19.08 26.24 0.77
N THR A 325 -17.81 26.41 0.43
CA THR A 325 -17.38 26.52 -0.98
C THR A 325 -16.50 25.30 -1.31
N PHE A 326 -16.88 24.60 -2.38
CA PHE A 326 -16.07 23.56 -3.01
C PHE A 326 -15.41 24.12 -4.27
N GLU A 327 -14.27 23.55 -4.64
CA GLU A 327 -13.56 23.86 -5.89
C GLU A 327 -14.34 23.31 -7.11
N PHE A 328 -14.90 22.09 -6.95
CA PHE A 328 -15.69 21.42 -7.98
C PHE A 328 -17.20 21.53 -7.69
N PRO A 329 -18.04 21.61 -8.74
CA PRO A 329 -19.49 21.75 -8.55
C PRO A 329 -20.13 20.50 -7.95
N VAL A 330 -21.14 20.69 -7.09
CA VAL A 330 -21.94 19.63 -6.50
C VAL A 330 -23.29 19.56 -7.22
N TYR A 331 -23.61 18.43 -7.81
CA TYR A 331 -24.91 18.12 -8.41
C TYR A 331 -25.09 16.61 -8.56
N TRP A 332 -26.33 16.16 -8.61
CA TRP A 332 -26.61 14.73 -8.80
C TRP A 332 -26.13 14.24 -10.18
N GLY A 333 -25.34 13.19 -10.22
CA GLY A 333 -24.69 12.68 -11.43
C GLY A 333 -23.23 13.12 -11.58
N ALA A 334 -22.72 14.01 -10.73
CA ALA A 334 -21.31 14.36 -10.72
C ALA A 334 -20.43 13.23 -10.17
N ASP A 335 -19.28 13.01 -10.78
CA ASP A 335 -18.21 12.21 -10.16
C ASP A 335 -17.64 13.00 -8.97
N LEU A 336 -17.62 12.38 -7.77
CA LEU A 336 -17.21 13.07 -6.56
C LEU A 336 -15.71 13.33 -6.55
N ALA A 337 -15.33 14.62 -6.42
CA ALA A 337 -13.96 14.98 -6.17
C ALA A 337 -13.54 14.63 -4.73
N SER A 338 -12.24 14.43 -4.51
CA SER A 338 -11.70 14.09 -3.18
C SER A 338 -12.09 15.09 -2.08
N GLU A 339 -12.37 16.35 -2.40
CA GLU A 339 -12.84 17.33 -1.41
C GLU A 339 -14.26 17.03 -0.94
N HIS A 340 -15.15 16.55 -1.83
CA HIS A 340 -16.51 16.13 -1.51
C HIS A 340 -16.51 14.92 -0.57
N GLU A 341 -15.72 13.89 -0.92
CA GLU A 341 -15.54 12.69 -0.11
C GLU A 341 -15.02 13.03 1.28
N ARG A 342 -13.98 13.86 1.36
CA ARG A 342 -13.39 14.28 2.63
C ARG A 342 -14.35 15.12 3.46
N TYR A 343 -15.17 15.95 2.83
CA TYR A 343 -16.19 16.73 3.56
C TYR A 343 -17.17 15.79 4.28
N LEU A 344 -17.66 14.75 3.61
CA LEU A 344 -18.56 13.77 4.23
C LEU A 344 -17.91 13.10 5.44
N VAL A 345 -16.66 12.67 5.31
CA VAL A 345 -15.93 11.90 6.34
C VAL A 345 -15.39 12.80 7.46
N GLU A 346 -14.79 13.94 7.15
CA GLU A 346 -14.04 14.78 8.10
C GLU A 346 -14.91 15.85 8.76
N ASN A 347 -15.87 16.41 8.03
CA ASN A 347 -16.69 17.52 8.48
C ASN A 347 -18.06 17.06 8.98
N HIS A 348 -18.77 16.23 8.20
CA HIS A 348 -20.14 15.86 8.48
C HIS A 348 -20.22 14.69 9.48
N PHE A 349 -19.73 13.52 9.13
CA PHE A 349 -19.86 12.30 9.96
C PHE A 349 -18.74 12.10 10.96
N LYS A 350 -17.53 12.62 10.71
CA LYS A 350 -16.30 12.46 11.51
C LYS A 350 -15.90 11.01 11.76
N ARG A 351 -16.22 10.13 10.80
CA ARG A 351 -15.89 8.70 10.78
C ARG A 351 -15.97 8.16 9.36
N PRO A 352 -15.43 6.96 9.06
CA PRO A 352 -15.50 6.38 7.73
C PRO A 352 -16.93 6.24 7.22
N VAL A 353 -17.09 6.40 5.90
CA VAL A 353 -18.38 6.34 5.21
C VAL A 353 -18.28 5.32 4.08
N ILE A 354 -19.26 4.44 3.96
CA ILE A 354 -19.47 3.60 2.78
C ILE A 354 -20.57 4.25 1.97
N LEU A 355 -20.22 4.80 0.81
CA LEU A 355 -21.14 5.46 -0.09
C LEU A 355 -21.59 4.47 -1.18
N THR A 356 -22.90 4.34 -1.40
CA THR A 356 -23.48 3.33 -2.31
C THR A 356 -24.44 3.93 -3.32
N ASP A 357 -24.93 3.12 -4.25
CA ASP A 357 -26.00 3.46 -5.20
C ASP A 357 -25.67 4.68 -6.07
N TYR A 358 -24.50 4.63 -6.69
CA TYR A 358 -24.01 5.66 -7.59
C TYR A 358 -24.79 5.72 -8.91
N PRO A 359 -24.83 6.89 -9.57
CA PRO A 359 -25.36 6.99 -10.92
C PRO A 359 -24.64 6.03 -11.88
N LYS A 360 -25.43 5.28 -12.67
CA LYS A 360 -24.89 4.27 -13.60
C LYS A 360 -23.92 4.84 -14.64
N ASP A 361 -24.10 6.11 -15.00
CA ASP A 361 -23.35 6.74 -16.10
C ASP A 361 -21.90 7.09 -15.75
N ILE A 362 -21.56 7.10 -14.45
CA ILE A 362 -20.21 7.35 -13.93
C ILE A 362 -19.54 6.11 -13.37
N LYS A 363 -20.13 4.92 -13.51
CA LYS A 363 -19.59 3.66 -12.98
C LYS A 363 -19.46 2.59 -14.06
N ALA A 364 -18.61 1.61 -13.81
CA ALA A 364 -18.22 0.59 -14.79
C ALA A 364 -19.38 -0.33 -15.23
N PHE A 365 -19.23 -0.93 -16.40
CA PHE A 365 -20.23 -1.74 -17.07
C PHE A 365 -20.68 -2.99 -16.32
N TYR A 366 -19.80 -3.56 -15.51
CA TYR A 366 -20.00 -4.81 -14.79
C TYR A 366 -20.81 -4.67 -13.49
N MET A 367 -21.10 -3.45 -13.07
CA MET A 367 -21.82 -3.20 -11.82
C MET A 367 -23.32 -3.43 -11.98
N LYS A 368 -23.91 -4.14 -11.04
CA LYS A 368 -25.35 -4.48 -11.07
C LYS A 368 -26.22 -3.23 -10.95
N GLN A 369 -27.18 -3.11 -11.87
CA GLN A 369 -28.14 -2.01 -11.84
C GLN A 369 -29.20 -2.22 -10.75
N ASN A 370 -29.60 -1.12 -10.11
CA ASN A 370 -30.79 -1.10 -9.24
C ASN A 370 -32.09 -1.09 -10.06
N ASP A 371 -33.19 -1.39 -9.41
CA ASP A 371 -34.53 -1.45 -10.07
C ASP A 371 -35.03 -0.07 -10.56
N ASP A 372 -34.39 1.01 -10.11
CA ASP A 372 -34.66 2.39 -10.57
C ASP A 372 -34.14 2.69 -11.98
N ASN A 373 -33.31 1.80 -12.55
CA ASN A 373 -32.61 1.94 -13.82
C ASN A 373 -31.73 3.19 -13.96
N LYS A 374 -31.41 3.86 -12.87
CA LYS A 374 -30.60 5.08 -12.80
C LYS A 374 -29.31 4.88 -12.04
N THR A 375 -29.33 4.02 -11.04
CA THR A 375 -28.20 3.76 -10.14
C THR A 375 -27.68 2.33 -10.25
N VAL A 376 -26.47 2.10 -9.76
CA VAL A 376 -25.82 0.80 -9.68
C VAL A 376 -25.40 0.49 -8.25
N ARG A 377 -25.35 -0.79 -7.89
CA ARG A 377 -24.90 -1.29 -6.58
C ARG A 377 -23.39 -1.21 -6.43
N ALA A 378 -22.86 -0.01 -6.66
CA ALA A 378 -21.48 0.34 -6.35
C ALA A 378 -21.31 0.65 -4.86
N MET A 379 -20.10 0.52 -4.35
CA MET A 379 -19.71 1.03 -3.05
C MET A 379 -18.31 1.63 -3.10
N ASP A 380 -18.13 2.79 -2.49
CA ASP A 380 -16.82 3.38 -2.23
C ASP A 380 -16.68 3.59 -0.72
N VAL A 381 -15.57 3.11 -0.14
CA VAL A 381 -15.27 3.30 1.28
C VAL A 381 -14.36 4.50 1.43
N LEU A 382 -14.89 5.54 2.09
CA LEU A 382 -14.26 6.83 2.23
C LEU A 382 -13.62 7.00 3.60
N PHE A 383 -12.37 7.46 3.63
CA PHE A 383 -11.57 7.61 4.85
C PHE A 383 -11.03 9.03 5.04
N PRO A 384 -10.84 9.46 6.31
CA PRO A 384 -10.22 10.75 6.60
C PRO A 384 -8.82 10.86 5.97
N LYS A 385 -8.47 12.03 5.43
CA LYS A 385 -7.20 12.37 4.76
C LYS A 385 -6.92 11.60 3.45
N ILE A 386 -7.62 10.48 3.21
CA ILE A 386 -7.42 9.62 2.02
C ILE A 386 -8.49 9.90 0.96
N GLY A 387 -9.76 10.02 1.34
CA GLY A 387 -10.89 9.89 0.44
C GLY A 387 -11.20 8.42 0.18
N GLU A 388 -11.50 8.03 -1.03
CA GLU A 388 -11.73 6.64 -1.43
C GLU A 388 -10.49 5.77 -1.15
N ILE A 389 -10.67 4.71 -0.34
CA ILE A 389 -9.66 3.68 -0.05
C ILE A 389 -10.02 2.33 -0.65
N ILE A 390 -11.31 2.03 -0.76
CA ILE A 390 -11.88 0.86 -1.42
C ILE A 390 -12.92 1.32 -2.41
N GLY A 391 -12.89 0.75 -3.62
CA GLY A 391 -13.99 0.78 -4.59
C GLY A 391 -14.49 -0.64 -4.86
N GLY A 392 -15.79 -0.85 -4.92
CA GLY A 392 -16.37 -2.17 -5.12
C GLY A 392 -17.79 -2.14 -5.64
N SER A 393 -18.36 -3.32 -5.86
CA SER A 393 -19.79 -3.44 -6.27
C SER A 393 -20.32 -4.86 -6.10
N GLU A 394 -21.63 -5.00 -6.09
CA GLU A 394 -22.28 -6.21 -6.56
C GLU A 394 -22.14 -6.28 -8.09
N ARG A 395 -21.80 -7.46 -8.62
CA ARG A 395 -21.51 -7.68 -10.04
C ARG A 395 -22.82 -8.02 -10.78
N GLU A 396 -22.95 -7.56 -12.03
CA GLU A 396 -24.10 -7.94 -12.85
C GLU A 396 -24.03 -9.43 -13.22
N SER A 397 -24.96 -10.19 -12.71
CA SER A 397 -25.07 -11.63 -12.93
C SER A 397 -25.99 -12.01 -14.08
N ASP A 398 -26.84 -11.09 -14.52
CA ASP A 398 -27.76 -11.31 -15.67
C ASP A 398 -27.02 -11.03 -16.98
N TYR A 399 -26.99 -12.03 -17.86
CA TYR A 399 -26.32 -11.96 -19.15
C TYR A 399 -26.83 -10.83 -20.05
N ASP A 400 -28.18 -10.69 -20.17
CA ASP A 400 -28.79 -9.74 -21.09
C ASP A 400 -28.63 -8.29 -20.61
N LYS A 401 -28.68 -8.08 -19.28
CA LYS A 401 -28.40 -6.78 -18.67
C LYS A 401 -26.97 -6.40 -18.86
N LEU A 402 -26.03 -7.32 -18.59
CA LEU A 402 -24.60 -7.10 -18.80
C LEU A 402 -24.28 -6.76 -20.27
N MET A 403 -24.83 -7.51 -21.21
CA MET A 403 -24.68 -7.27 -22.65
C MET A 403 -25.23 -5.90 -23.08
N THR A 404 -26.32 -5.48 -22.47
CA THR A 404 -26.91 -4.15 -22.73
C THR A 404 -25.95 -3.06 -22.28
N ARG A 405 -25.40 -3.16 -21.07
CA ARG A 405 -24.43 -2.18 -20.55
C ARG A 405 -23.13 -2.13 -21.37
N ILE A 406 -22.60 -3.27 -21.75
CA ILE A 406 -21.41 -3.36 -22.62
C ILE A 406 -21.62 -2.61 -23.95
N LYS A 407 -22.81 -2.76 -24.56
CA LYS A 407 -23.17 -2.04 -25.78
C LYS A 407 -23.36 -0.54 -25.55
N GLU A 408 -24.05 -0.14 -24.49
CA GLU A 408 -24.24 1.27 -24.13
C GLU A 408 -22.91 2.00 -23.92
N MET A 409 -21.96 1.32 -23.30
CA MET A 409 -20.64 1.90 -22.98
C MET A 409 -19.57 1.66 -24.07
N ASN A 410 -19.95 1.01 -25.19
CA ASN A 410 -19.05 0.67 -26.30
C ASN A 410 -17.80 -0.11 -25.86
N VAL A 411 -17.93 -1.02 -24.88
CA VAL A 411 -16.82 -1.84 -24.39
C VAL A 411 -16.42 -2.86 -25.48
N PRO A 412 -15.12 -3.00 -25.81
CA PRO A 412 -14.66 -3.96 -26.81
C PRO A 412 -14.90 -5.40 -26.34
N MET A 413 -15.72 -6.15 -27.12
CA MET A 413 -16.15 -7.51 -26.76
C MET A 413 -15.19 -8.63 -27.15
N LYS A 414 -14.30 -8.36 -28.11
CA LYS A 414 -13.51 -9.38 -28.81
C LYS A 414 -12.69 -10.26 -27.85
N ASP A 415 -12.15 -9.66 -26.80
CA ASP A 415 -11.27 -10.33 -25.88
C ASP A 415 -11.91 -10.63 -24.49
N MET A 416 -13.27 -10.53 -24.40
CA MET A 416 -14.02 -10.72 -23.14
C MET A 416 -15.07 -11.86 -23.23
N TRP A 417 -15.04 -12.69 -24.27
CA TRP A 417 -16.01 -13.79 -24.45
C TRP A 417 -16.05 -14.76 -23.25
N TRP A 418 -14.91 -15.04 -22.67
CA TRP A 418 -14.73 -15.91 -21.51
C TRP A 418 -15.40 -15.34 -20.24
N TYR A 419 -15.40 -14.03 -20.07
CA TYR A 419 -16.08 -13.36 -18.96
C TYR A 419 -17.61 -13.49 -19.08
N LEU A 420 -18.12 -13.38 -20.29
CA LEU A 420 -19.55 -13.55 -20.57
C LEU A 420 -20.05 -15.00 -20.41
N ASP A 421 -19.20 -15.97 -20.65
CA ASP A 421 -19.55 -17.38 -20.47
C ASP A 421 -19.92 -17.71 -19.03
N THR A 422 -19.35 -17.05 -18.03
CA THR A 422 -19.72 -17.23 -16.63
C THR A 422 -21.15 -16.79 -16.31
N ARG A 423 -21.73 -15.90 -17.14
CA ARG A 423 -23.14 -15.52 -17.01
C ARG A 423 -24.09 -16.48 -17.71
N LYS A 424 -23.57 -17.29 -18.62
CA LYS A 424 -24.35 -18.35 -19.32
C LYS A 424 -24.33 -19.67 -18.59
N PHE A 425 -23.23 -19.99 -17.91
CA PHE A 425 -22.98 -21.32 -17.36
C PHE A 425 -22.96 -21.30 -15.83
N GLY A 426 -24.17 -21.24 -15.23
CA GLY A 426 -24.31 -21.35 -13.78
C GLY A 426 -23.94 -20.09 -13.03
N THR A 427 -24.39 -18.95 -13.50
CA THR A 427 -24.19 -17.66 -12.82
C THR A 427 -24.81 -17.64 -11.43
N CYS A 428 -24.26 -16.81 -10.54
CA CYS A 428 -24.82 -16.53 -9.22
C CYS A 428 -24.64 -15.05 -8.87
N PRO A 429 -25.38 -14.51 -7.89
CA PRO A 429 -25.04 -13.24 -7.27
C PRO A 429 -23.61 -13.31 -6.75
N HIS A 430 -22.82 -12.29 -7.00
CA HIS A 430 -21.44 -12.18 -6.48
C HIS A 430 -21.03 -10.72 -6.36
N ALA A 431 -20.12 -10.47 -5.46
CA ALA A 431 -19.66 -9.13 -5.15
C ALA A 431 -18.18 -9.13 -4.79
N GLY A 432 -17.54 -8.00 -4.99
CA GLY A 432 -16.16 -7.84 -4.65
C GLY A 432 -15.76 -6.36 -4.59
N PHE A 433 -14.52 -6.13 -4.19
CA PHE A 433 -13.97 -4.78 -4.10
C PHE A 433 -12.46 -4.77 -4.36
N GLY A 434 -11.92 -3.61 -4.69
CA GLY A 434 -10.49 -3.37 -4.79
C GLY A 434 -10.02 -2.41 -3.70
N LEU A 435 -8.98 -2.80 -2.95
CA LEU A 435 -8.28 -1.94 -2.01
C LEU A 435 -6.86 -1.69 -2.51
N GLY A 436 -6.50 -0.43 -2.70
CA GLY A 436 -5.12 -0.04 -3.00
C GLY A 436 -4.23 -0.19 -1.78
N PHE A 437 -3.22 -1.07 -1.84
CA PHE A 437 -2.34 -1.36 -0.71
C PHE A 437 -1.59 -0.11 -0.23
N GLU A 438 -1.11 0.70 -1.16
CA GLU A 438 -0.40 1.94 -0.84
C GLU A 438 -1.32 2.99 -0.20
N ARG A 439 -2.63 3.03 -0.54
CA ARG A 439 -3.61 3.89 0.14
C ARG A 439 -3.85 3.44 1.58
N LEU A 440 -3.94 2.14 1.83
CA LEU A 440 -3.99 1.60 3.19
C LEU A 440 -2.74 1.97 3.98
N LEU A 441 -1.57 1.87 3.37
CA LEU A 441 -0.31 2.24 4.01
C LEU A 441 -0.21 3.75 4.30
N LEU A 442 -0.68 4.62 3.41
CA LEU A 442 -0.80 6.05 3.71
C LEU A 442 -1.62 6.30 4.97
N PHE A 443 -2.77 5.60 5.08
CA PHE A 443 -3.64 5.74 6.24
C PHE A 443 -2.98 5.26 7.52
N VAL A 444 -2.37 4.07 7.51
CA VAL A 444 -1.77 3.43 8.69
C VAL A 444 -0.46 4.10 9.11
N THR A 445 0.28 4.70 8.19
CA THR A 445 1.57 5.34 8.49
C THR A 445 1.48 6.85 8.72
N GLY A 446 0.39 7.49 8.30
CA GLY A 446 0.26 8.95 8.33
C GLY A 446 1.16 9.68 7.33
N MET A 447 1.77 8.97 6.38
CA MET A 447 2.57 9.59 5.33
C MET A 447 1.68 10.37 4.36
N SER A 448 2.17 11.49 3.86
CA SER A 448 1.41 12.40 3.00
C SER A 448 1.56 12.13 1.51
N ASN A 449 2.51 11.29 1.11
CA ASN A 449 2.79 11.02 -0.31
C ASN A 449 2.96 9.53 -0.55
N ILE A 450 2.22 9.00 -1.51
CA ILE A 450 2.19 7.57 -1.85
C ILE A 450 3.57 7.03 -2.29
N ARG A 451 4.46 7.89 -2.81
CA ARG A 451 5.85 7.53 -3.16
C ARG A 451 6.68 7.12 -1.94
N ASP A 452 6.21 7.44 -0.74
CA ASP A 452 6.94 7.20 0.51
C ASP A 452 6.50 5.91 1.21
N VAL A 453 5.51 5.20 0.67
CA VAL A 453 5.02 3.92 1.23
C VAL A 453 5.30 2.72 0.32
N ILE A 454 5.92 2.94 -0.83
CA ILE A 454 6.41 1.90 -1.74
C ILE A 454 7.94 1.97 -1.85
N PRO A 455 8.68 0.84 -1.92
CA PRO A 455 10.14 0.85 -1.93
C PRO A 455 10.75 1.67 -3.06
N PHE A 456 10.31 1.47 -4.29
CA PHE A 456 10.79 2.13 -5.50
C PHE A 456 9.60 2.61 -6.33
N PRO A 457 9.17 3.87 -6.18
CA PRO A 457 7.98 4.37 -6.85
C PRO A 457 8.16 4.48 -8.35
N ARG A 458 7.11 4.12 -9.11
CA ARG A 458 7.01 4.35 -10.56
C ARG A 458 6.02 5.48 -10.79
N THR A 459 6.49 6.55 -11.42
CA THR A 459 5.68 7.75 -11.72
C THR A 459 6.09 8.30 -13.09
N PRO A 460 5.32 9.23 -13.68
CA PRO A 460 5.76 9.91 -14.90
C PRO A 460 7.20 10.45 -14.73
N ASN A 461 8.03 10.20 -15.74
CA ASN A 461 9.45 10.56 -15.81
C ASN A 461 10.35 9.95 -14.71
N ASN A 462 9.91 8.90 -14.02
CA ASN A 462 10.72 8.22 -13.01
C ASN A 462 10.52 6.70 -13.02
N ALA A 463 11.58 5.99 -13.41
CA ALA A 463 11.70 4.54 -13.37
C ALA A 463 13.09 4.10 -12.85
N GLU A 464 13.76 4.97 -12.08
CA GLU A 464 15.06 4.69 -11.47
C GLU A 464 14.96 3.58 -10.40
N PHE A 465 16.02 2.76 -10.31
CA PHE A 465 16.15 1.55 -9.48
C PHE A 465 15.34 0.40 -10.08
#